data_f5bd8f7790b2830dba87f25df8ae7398
#
_entry.id   f5bd8f7790b2830dba87f25df8ae7398
#
_cell.length_a   1.000
_cell.length_b   1.000
_cell.length_c   1.000
_cell.angle_alpha   90.00
_cell.angle_beta   90.00
_cell.angle_gamma   90.00
#
_symmetry.space_group_name_H-M   'P 1'
#
loop_
_entity.id
_entity.type
_entity.pdbx_description
1 polymer ?
#
loop_
_entity_poly.entity_id
_entity_poly.type
_entity_poly.pdbx_seq_one_letter_code
_entity_poly.pdbx_strand_id
1 'polypeptide(L)'
;MNAKIIFISMFAAVMVIFLFLLNCPRIPSAFVCTAKSHVFLHTQKEGVSIEGEVLLVLRISSAEEGAFSQVGVLDVNGKHYAINRSTTLSFLREDSDGYLRTQRIAVVKNDNDDLPDEITNLLMSKQQLFYYKIIHITDNVYGVRDLR
;
A
#
# COMPACT_ATOMS: atom_id res chain seq x y z
N MET A 1 6.77 -28.83 46.48
CA MET A 1 7.10 -28.09 45.22
C MET A 1 7.45 -26.65 45.64
N ASN A 2 8.69 -26.21 45.41
CA ASN A 2 9.18 -24.93 46.00
C ASN A 2 8.49 -23.73 45.39
N ALA A 3 7.85 -22.88 46.24
CA ALA A 3 7.16 -21.66 45.83
C ALA A 3 8.02 -20.76 44.92
N LYS A 4 9.35 -20.76 45.08
CA LYS A 4 10.31 -20.05 44.23
C LYS A 4 10.31 -20.54 42.79
N ILE A 5 10.17 -21.85 42.53
CA ILE A 5 10.14 -22.41 41.18
C ILE A 5 8.85 -22.02 40.46
N ILE A 6 7.72 -22.00 41.16
CA ILE A 6 6.42 -21.55 40.62
C ILE A 6 6.49 -20.08 40.21
N PHE A 7 7.10 -19.22 41.04
CA PHE A 7 7.24 -17.79 40.75
C PHE A 7 8.12 -17.54 39.54
N ILE A 8 9.24 -18.25 39.40
CA ILE A 8 10.15 -18.12 38.25
C ILE A 8 9.48 -18.58 36.96
N SER A 9 8.74 -19.70 36.99
CA SER A 9 8.04 -20.22 35.81
C SER A 9 6.90 -19.29 35.35
N MET A 10 6.19 -18.68 36.29
CA MET A 10 5.11 -17.73 35.99
C MET A 10 5.67 -16.42 35.40
N PHE A 11 6.80 -15.93 35.93
CA PHE A 11 7.45 -14.74 35.39
C PHE A 11 8.01 -14.99 33.99
N ALA A 12 8.61 -16.16 33.72
CA ALA A 12 9.10 -16.55 32.40
C ALA A 12 7.93 -16.64 31.38
N ALA A 13 6.80 -17.22 31.77
CA ALA A 13 5.62 -17.31 30.90
C ALA A 13 5.06 -15.92 30.55
N VAL A 14 4.97 -15.00 31.52
CA VAL A 14 4.52 -13.63 31.29
C VAL A 14 5.48 -12.88 30.35
N MET A 15 6.81 -13.04 30.52
CA MET A 15 7.81 -12.45 29.63
C MET A 15 7.72 -12.99 28.20
N VAL A 16 7.49 -14.28 28.03
CA VAL A 16 7.31 -14.88 26.68
C VAL A 16 6.05 -14.35 26.01
N ILE A 17 4.92 -14.25 26.73
CA ILE A 17 3.68 -13.68 26.22
C ILE A 17 3.89 -12.21 25.84
N PHE A 18 4.57 -11.43 26.68
CA PHE A 18 4.86 -10.03 26.42
C PHE A 18 5.73 -9.83 25.19
N LEU A 19 6.79 -10.65 25.03
CA LEU A 19 7.64 -10.65 23.83
C LEU A 19 6.86 -11.05 22.57
N PHE A 20 5.93 -12.01 22.70
CA PHE A 20 5.08 -12.42 21.59
C PHE A 20 4.12 -11.29 21.16
N LEU A 21 3.52 -10.59 22.12
CA LEU A 21 2.66 -9.43 21.85
C LEU A 21 3.41 -8.25 21.24
N LEU A 22 4.67 -8.02 21.64
CA LEU A 22 5.50 -6.96 21.06
C LEU A 22 5.94 -7.27 19.62
N ASN A 23 6.07 -8.56 19.28
CA ASN A 23 6.48 -9.00 17.94
C ASN A 23 5.29 -9.35 17.01
N CYS A 24 4.05 -9.17 17.47
CA CYS A 24 2.88 -9.40 16.64
C CYS A 24 2.88 -8.40 15.46
N PRO A 25 2.90 -8.86 14.21
CA PRO A 25 2.89 -7.96 13.07
C PRO A 25 1.61 -7.10 13.12
N ARG A 26 1.78 -5.79 13.06
CA ARG A 26 0.66 -4.81 13.12
C ARG A 26 -0.13 -4.74 11.82
N ILE A 27 0.35 -5.42 10.78
CA ILE A 27 -0.34 -5.49 9.49
C ILE A 27 -1.43 -6.56 9.62
N PRO A 28 -2.69 -6.24 9.29
CA PRO A 28 -3.73 -7.26 9.20
C PRO A 28 -3.28 -8.35 8.22
N SER A 29 -3.48 -9.60 8.58
CA SER A 29 -2.97 -10.77 7.84
C SER A 29 -3.50 -10.90 6.41
N ALA A 30 -4.63 -10.29 6.09
CA ALA A 30 -5.16 -10.11 4.73
C ALA A 30 -6.32 -9.13 4.76
N PHE A 31 -6.33 -8.15 3.86
CA PHE A 31 -7.50 -7.29 3.65
C PHE A 31 -7.51 -6.71 2.23
N VAL A 32 -8.68 -6.23 1.82
CA VAL A 32 -8.88 -5.50 0.57
C VAL A 32 -9.49 -4.14 0.90
N CYS A 33 -8.87 -3.09 0.41
CA CYS A 33 -9.35 -1.73 0.54
C CYS A 33 -9.56 -1.12 -0.84
N THR A 34 -10.67 -0.43 -1.05
CA THR A 34 -10.98 0.28 -2.29
C THR A 34 -11.15 1.76 -2.03
N ALA A 35 -10.68 2.59 -2.94
CA ALA A 35 -10.88 4.02 -2.91
C ALA A 35 -11.17 4.56 -4.31
N LYS A 36 -12.07 5.53 -4.41
CA LYS A 36 -12.20 6.36 -5.61
C LYS A 36 -11.25 7.53 -5.50
N SER A 37 -10.44 7.74 -6.50
CA SER A 37 -9.52 8.86 -6.60
C SER A 37 -9.89 9.73 -7.78
N HIS A 38 -10.04 11.01 -7.54
CA HIS A 38 -10.13 12.00 -8.61
C HIS A 38 -8.73 12.53 -8.90
N VAL A 39 -8.27 12.31 -10.11
CA VAL A 39 -6.95 12.72 -10.58
C VAL A 39 -7.10 14.08 -11.25
N PHE A 40 -6.32 15.05 -10.82
CA PHE A 40 -6.18 16.33 -11.48
C PHE A 40 -4.71 16.74 -11.48
N LEU A 41 -4.09 16.80 -12.65
CA LEU A 41 -2.70 17.18 -12.81
C LEU A 41 -2.56 18.13 -13.99
N HIS A 42 -1.95 19.28 -13.76
CA HIS A 42 -1.59 20.23 -14.79
C HIS A 42 -0.09 20.54 -14.72
N THR A 43 0.66 20.18 -15.76
CA THR A 43 2.10 20.46 -15.84
C THR A 43 2.36 21.61 -16.80
N GLN A 44 2.78 22.76 -16.28
CA GLN A 44 3.12 23.93 -17.12
C GLN A 44 4.32 23.65 -18.04
N LYS A 45 5.26 22.83 -17.58
CA LYS A 45 6.51 22.56 -18.28
C LYS A 45 6.33 21.67 -19.51
N GLU A 46 5.34 20.78 -19.49
CA GLU A 46 5.07 19.81 -20.55
C GLU A 46 3.75 20.10 -21.30
N GLY A 47 2.97 21.07 -20.82
CA GLY A 47 1.67 21.43 -21.38
C GLY A 47 0.65 20.29 -21.30
N VAL A 48 0.81 19.40 -20.33
CA VAL A 48 -0.06 18.23 -20.14
C VAL A 48 -1.08 18.52 -19.05
N SER A 49 -2.37 18.34 -19.38
CA SER A 49 -3.47 18.34 -18.43
C SER A 49 -4.08 16.95 -18.37
N ILE A 50 -4.20 16.42 -17.17
CA ILE A 50 -4.76 15.08 -16.92
C ILE A 50 -5.87 15.25 -15.90
N GLU A 51 -7.06 14.76 -16.24
CA GLU A 51 -8.21 14.75 -15.35
C GLU A 51 -8.97 13.43 -15.48
N GLY A 52 -9.54 12.92 -14.37
CA GLY A 52 -10.39 11.74 -14.43
C GLY A 52 -10.59 11.05 -13.10
N GLU A 53 -11.30 9.94 -13.15
CA GLU A 53 -11.60 9.12 -11.98
C GLU A 53 -10.94 7.74 -12.11
N VAL A 54 -10.29 7.32 -11.04
CA VAL A 54 -9.62 6.03 -10.94
C VAL A 54 -10.07 5.32 -9.68
N LEU A 55 -10.53 4.10 -9.84
CA LEU A 55 -10.75 3.17 -8.73
C LEU A 55 -9.39 2.55 -8.35
N LEU A 56 -9.01 2.75 -7.12
CA LEU A 56 -7.82 2.19 -6.52
C LEU A 56 -8.20 1.00 -5.66
N VAL A 57 -7.54 -0.13 -5.84
CA VAL A 57 -7.74 -1.34 -5.03
C VAL A 57 -6.40 -1.77 -4.45
N LEU A 58 -6.27 -1.67 -3.13
CA LEU A 58 -5.13 -2.23 -2.41
C LEU A 58 -5.56 -3.57 -1.81
N ARG A 59 -4.85 -4.63 -2.18
CA ARG A 59 -5.02 -5.96 -1.61
C ARG A 59 -3.74 -6.33 -0.85
N ILE A 60 -3.86 -6.61 0.43
CA ILE A 60 -2.80 -7.21 1.23
C ILE A 60 -3.10 -8.69 1.33
N SER A 61 -2.21 -9.53 0.83
CA SER A 61 -2.37 -10.99 0.82
C SER A 61 -1.67 -11.63 2.02
N SER A 62 -0.58 -11.04 2.47
CA SER A 62 0.19 -11.47 3.63
C SER A 62 0.97 -10.29 4.23
N ALA A 63 1.73 -10.53 5.28
CA ALA A 63 2.63 -9.52 5.85
C ALA A 63 3.76 -9.09 4.90
N GLU A 64 4.02 -9.88 3.85
CA GLU A 64 5.14 -9.67 2.92
C GLU A 64 4.69 -9.32 1.50
N GLU A 65 3.42 -9.58 1.15
CA GLU A 65 2.94 -9.44 -0.22
C GLU A 65 1.58 -8.75 -0.32
N GLY A 66 1.44 -7.95 -1.37
CA GLY A 66 0.20 -7.30 -1.74
C GLY A 66 0.16 -6.94 -3.22
N ALA A 67 -0.97 -6.39 -3.62
CA ALA A 67 -1.19 -5.87 -4.96
C ALA A 67 -1.94 -4.53 -4.90
N PHE A 68 -1.61 -3.65 -5.80
CA PHE A 68 -2.29 -2.38 -5.99
C PHE A 68 -2.79 -2.31 -7.43
N SER A 69 -4.10 -2.16 -7.61
CA SER A 69 -4.72 -2.07 -8.92
C SER A 69 -5.35 -0.70 -9.12
N GLN A 70 -5.31 -0.24 -10.37
CA GLN A 70 -5.86 1.03 -10.81
C GLN A 70 -6.74 0.77 -12.04
N VAL A 71 -8.00 1.17 -11.95
CA VAL A 71 -8.97 1.01 -13.05
C VAL A 71 -9.78 2.29 -13.19
N GLY A 72 -9.85 2.85 -14.39
CA GLY A 72 -10.59 4.08 -14.62
C GLY A 72 -10.44 4.64 -16.02
N VAL A 73 -10.85 5.90 -16.18
CA VAL A 73 -10.70 6.66 -17.42
C VAL A 73 -10.08 8.00 -17.08
N LEU A 74 -9.08 8.37 -17.86
CA LEU A 74 -8.39 9.64 -17.75
C LEU A 74 -8.53 10.43 -19.06
N ASP A 75 -8.86 11.69 -18.95
CA ASP A 75 -8.73 12.66 -20.02
C ASP A 75 -7.32 13.24 -20.00
N VAL A 76 -6.63 13.16 -21.11
CA VAL A 76 -5.30 13.75 -21.29
C VAL A 76 -5.37 14.72 -22.46
N ASN A 77 -5.37 16.01 -22.18
CA ASN A 77 -5.50 17.07 -23.18
C ASN A 77 -6.73 16.90 -24.10
N GLY A 78 -7.88 16.49 -23.56
CA GLY A 78 -9.13 16.27 -24.31
C GLY A 78 -9.24 14.90 -24.98
N LYS A 79 -8.29 14.01 -24.76
CA LYS A 79 -8.35 12.62 -25.23
C LYS A 79 -8.51 11.64 -24.08
N HIS A 80 -9.54 10.78 -24.19
CA HIS A 80 -9.83 9.79 -23.17
C HIS A 80 -8.96 8.53 -23.33
N TYR A 81 -8.44 8.04 -22.20
CA TYR A 81 -7.67 6.82 -22.12
C TYR A 81 -8.16 5.95 -20.97
N ALA A 82 -8.25 4.67 -21.19
CA ALA A 82 -8.50 3.70 -20.14
C ALA A 82 -7.20 3.38 -19.39
N ILE A 83 -7.26 3.36 -18.07
CA ILE A 83 -6.21 2.80 -17.22
C ILE A 83 -6.72 1.52 -16.59
N ASN A 84 -5.96 0.44 -16.71
CA ASN A 84 -6.20 -0.84 -16.06
C ASN A 84 -4.87 -1.55 -15.79
N ARG A 85 -4.27 -1.23 -14.64
CA ARG A 85 -2.95 -1.73 -14.25
C ARG A 85 -2.98 -2.37 -12.89
N SER A 86 -2.15 -3.39 -12.74
CA SER A 86 -1.93 -4.07 -11.48
C SER A 86 -0.45 -4.04 -11.14
N THR A 87 -0.14 -3.65 -9.92
CA THR A 87 1.23 -3.58 -9.39
C THR A 87 1.38 -4.59 -8.26
N THR A 88 2.32 -5.51 -8.40
CA THR A 88 2.68 -6.42 -7.30
C THR A 88 3.63 -5.70 -6.35
N LEU A 89 3.32 -5.78 -5.07
CA LEU A 89 4.05 -5.14 -3.99
C LEU A 89 4.66 -6.20 -3.07
N SER A 90 5.90 -5.99 -2.67
CA SER A 90 6.52 -6.71 -1.56
C SER A 90 6.70 -5.76 -0.39
N PHE A 91 6.21 -6.16 0.77
CA PHE A 91 6.41 -5.42 2.02
C PHE A 91 7.66 -5.98 2.69
N LEU A 92 8.67 -5.12 2.86
CA LEU A 92 9.93 -5.55 3.44
C LEU A 92 9.83 -5.52 4.97
N ARG A 93 10.03 -4.40 5.57
CA ARG A 93 10.00 -4.28 7.03
C ARG A 93 9.35 -2.98 7.45
N GLU A 94 8.55 -3.04 8.52
CA GLU A 94 8.06 -1.85 9.20
C GLU A 94 9.21 -1.17 9.95
N ASP A 95 9.34 0.13 9.81
CA ASP A 95 10.30 0.90 10.59
C ASP A 95 9.77 1.24 12.00
N SER A 96 10.58 1.92 12.82
CA SER A 96 10.22 2.32 14.19
C SER A 96 8.99 3.24 14.24
N ASP A 97 8.70 3.95 13.17
CA ASP A 97 7.61 4.93 13.07
C ASP A 97 6.33 4.32 12.46
N GLY A 98 6.37 3.02 12.15
CA GLY A 98 5.26 2.27 11.61
C GLY A 98 5.06 2.46 10.11
N TYR A 99 6.11 2.83 9.36
CA TYR A 99 6.08 2.86 7.91
C TYR A 99 6.54 1.53 7.32
N LEU A 100 5.75 1.01 6.42
CA LEU A 100 6.06 -0.16 5.63
C LEU A 100 7.00 0.22 4.49
N ARG A 101 8.17 -0.34 4.51
CA ARG A 101 9.06 -0.29 3.36
C ARG A 101 8.51 -1.22 2.28
N THR A 102 8.01 -0.65 1.20
CA THR A 102 7.30 -1.35 0.13
C THR A 102 8.09 -1.28 -1.16
N GLN A 103 8.32 -2.44 -1.76
CA GLN A 103 9.01 -2.55 -3.05
C GLN A 103 8.02 -2.93 -4.14
N ARG A 104 8.08 -2.22 -5.28
CA ARG A 104 7.38 -2.60 -6.49
C ARG A 104 8.12 -3.72 -7.18
N ILE A 105 7.47 -4.87 -7.33
CA ILE A 105 8.07 -6.05 -7.97
C ILE A 105 7.76 -6.07 -9.46
N ALA A 106 6.50 -5.86 -9.83
CA ALA A 106 6.07 -5.89 -11.22
C ALA A 106 4.88 -4.95 -11.44
N VAL A 107 4.76 -4.45 -12.65
CA VAL A 107 3.57 -3.73 -13.13
C VAL A 107 3.06 -4.48 -14.34
N VAL A 108 1.80 -4.85 -14.29
CA VAL A 108 1.09 -5.51 -15.40
C VAL A 108 0.09 -4.53 -15.98
N LYS A 109 0.20 -4.28 -17.26
CA LYS A 109 -0.75 -3.51 -18.07
C LYS A 109 -1.71 -4.51 -18.69
N ASN A 110 -3.01 -4.37 -18.41
CA ASN A 110 -4.02 -5.26 -18.99
C ASN A 110 -4.38 -4.82 -20.43
N ASP A 111 -4.97 -5.72 -21.22
CA ASP A 111 -5.23 -5.53 -22.65
C ASP A 111 -6.09 -4.30 -22.98
N ASN A 112 -6.95 -3.90 -22.06
CA ASN A 112 -7.82 -2.72 -22.21
C ASN A 112 -7.21 -1.42 -21.62
N ASP A 113 -5.93 -1.43 -21.22
CA ASP A 113 -5.20 -0.22 -20.83
C ASP A 113 -4.52 0.38 -22.07
N ASP A 114 -4.98 1.53 -22.51
CA ASP A 114 -4.41 2.27 -23.64
C ASP A 114 -3.68 3.56 -23.22
N LEU A 115 -3.57 3.79 -21.89
CA LEU A 115 -2.84 4.96 -21.38
C LEU A 115 -1.35 4.86 -21.74
N PRO A 116 -0.77 5.90 -22.39
CA PRO A 116 0.65 5.94 -22.70
C PRO A 116 1.53 5.86 -21.45
N ASP A 117 2.66 5.18 -21.56
CA ASP A 117 3.57 4.98 -20.41
C ASP A 117 4.24 6.29 -19.95
N GLU A 118 4.42 7.25 -20.85
CA GLU A 118 4.90 8.59 -20.54
C GLU A 118 3.95 9.30 -19.57
N ILE A 119 2.65 9.21 -19.80
CA ILE A 119 1.60 9.79 -18.94
C ILE A 119 1.57 9.06 -17.60
N THR A 120 1.70 7.73 -17.61
CA THR A 120 1.78 6.96 -16.36
C THR A 120 2.96 7.39 -15.51
N ASN A 121 4.11 7.68 -16.11
CA ASN A 121 5.29 8.14 -15.40
C ASN A 121 5.15 9.53 -14.77
N LEU A 122 4.19 10.34 -15.22
CA LEU A 122 3.82 11.61 -14.57
C LEU A 122 2.94 11.38 -13.33
N LEU A 123 2.05 10.39 -13.40
CA LEU A 123 1.10 10.07 -12.33
C LEU A 123 1.74 9.21 -11.23
N MET A 124 2.65 8.32 -11.60
CA MET A 124 3.26 7.36 -10.69
C MET A 124 4.75 7.67 -10.54
N SER A 125 5.23 7.66 -9.30
CA SER A 125 6.67 7.74 -9.06
C SER A 125 7.43 6.64 -9.78
N LYS A 126 8.56 6.98 -10.40
CA LYS A 126 9.50 6.01 -11.00
C LYS A 126 10.27 5.19 -9.96
N GLN A 127 10.15 5.54 -8.69
CA GLN A 127 10.81 4.83 -7.61
C GLN A 127 10.30 3.39 -7.51
N GLN A 128 11.20 2.48 -7.25
CA GLN A 128 10.85 1.09 -6.96
C GLN A 128 10.56 0.86 -5.48
N LEU A 129 10.98 1.78 -4.63
CA LEU A 129 10.88 1.69 -3.18
C LEU A 129 10.04 2.84 -2.64
N PHE A 130 9.05 2.50 -1.85
CA PHE A 130 8.11 3.43 -1.21
C PHE A 130 8.04 3.18 0.28
N TYR A 131 7.56 4.17 1.02
CA TYR A 131 7.28 4.05 2.44
C TYR A 131 5.83 4.43 2.68
N TYR A 132 5.01 3.45 3.04
CA TYR A 132 3.59 3.65 3.33
C TYR A 132 3.29 3.38 4.78
N LYS A 133 2.44 4.20 5.36
CA LYS A 133 1.82 3.94 6.66
C LYS A 133 0.34 3.65 6.44
N ILE A 134 -0.10 2.48 6.88
CA ILE A 134 -1.50 2.10 6.86
C ILE A 134 -2.07 2.42 8.24
N ILE A 135 -3.09 3.26 8.28
CA ILE A 135 -3.72 3.73 9.51
C ILE A 135 -5.15 3.21 9.52
N HIS A 136 -5.50 2.40 10.50
CA HIS A 136 -6.87 2.02 10.75
C HIS A 136 -7.61 3.20 11.40
N ILE A 137 -8.67 3.69 10.78
CA ILE A 137 -9.43 4.86 11.25
C ILE A 137 -10.70 4.41 11.97
N THR A 138 -11.49 3.57 11.32
CA THR A 138 -12.68 2.90 11.90
C THR A 138 -12.86 1.54 11.26
N ASP A 139 -13.88 0.76 11.70
CA ASP A 139 -14.20 -0.62 11.29
C ASP A 139 -14.19 -0.74 9.80
N ASN A 140 -13.90 -0.45 8.89
CA ASN A 140 -13.81 -0.60 7.42
C ASN A 140 -13.16 0.59 6.70
N VAL A 141 -12.55 1.52 7.46
CA VAL A 141 -11.88 2.68 6.88
C VAL A 141 -10.40 2.67 7.21
N TYR A 142 -9.58 2.67 6.19
CA TYR A 142 -8.13 2.72 6.29
C TYR A 142 -7.58 3.96 5.59
N GLY A 143 -6.65 4.63 6.24
CA GLY A 143 -5.86 5.69 5.63
C GLY A 143 -4.53 5.13 5.16
N VAL A 144 -4.08 5.56 3.98
CA VAL A 144 -2.74 5.26 3.47
C VAL A 144 -1.97 6.56 3.37
N ARG A 145 -0.86 6.66 4.07
CA ARG A 145 0.02 7.82 4.05
C ARG A 145 1.33 7.46 3.38
N ASP A 146 1.69 8.23 2.37
CA ASP A 146 2.99 8.15 1.71
C ASP A 146 3.99 9.06 2.45
N LEU A 147 5.22 8.59 2.63
CA LEU A 147 6.34 9.39 3.10
C LEU A 147 7.09 9.91 1.86
N ARG A 148 6.80 11.12 1.46
CA ARG A 148 7.54 11.83 0.42
C ARG A 148 8.60 12.73 1.01
#